data_ea6201a755c5cb307d3d9a2783b4745e
#
_entry.id   ea6201a755c5cb307d3d9a2783b4745e
#
_cell.length_a   1.000
_cell.length_b   1.000
_cell.length_c   1.000
_cell.angle_alpha   90.00
_cell.angle_beta   90.00
_cell.angle_gamma   90.00
#
_symmetry.space_group_name_H-M   'P 1'
#
loop_
_entity.id
_entity.type
_entity.pdbx_description
1 polymer ?
#
loop_
_entity_poly.entity_id
_entity_poly.type
_entity_poly.pdbx_seq_one_letter_code
_entity_poly.pdbx_strand_id
1 'polypeptide(L)'
;MSPSASSKRPRRLCRSSGSSSCPGKFQKRSNDAKIKKVAGKLQAKKAALKVSKAIKTRRRKFPITQRRQSPIDIRSDVVCHDPEHCKPDSLNINYTVGDCHDVVCSATGFKVNVGRKCTTTLSASHLPGTFELAQFHAHWSKDGSCGSEHLLDGKAMSGEVHFVFWNTKYGTFSDAAEKEDGLAVVGVFIKEGAHSANYEPLFNVIHKAIGSTSPVLMPKDFVLDQLFPPPGQRDYVTYLGSLTTPPYSESVIWTVLTTPVEVSKDQLNILRKIVGANYRECQQLCERTVRASGVKV
;
A
#
# COMPACT_ATOMS: atom_id res chain seq x y z
N MET A 1 71.73 20.05 2.39
CA MET A 1 72.51 20.84 3.34
C MET A 1 71.94 20.61 4.73
N SER A 2 72.61 19.73 5.50
CA SER A 2 72.50 19.66 6.96
C SER A 2 73.38 20.77 7.53
N PRO A 3 73.42 21.08 8.86
CA PRO A 3 73.51 20.20 10.02
C PRO A 3 72.70 20.65 11.27
N SER A 4 72.39 19.70 12.19
CA SER A 4 73.01 19.32 13.47
C SER A 4 72.93 20.41 14.57
N ALA A 5 72.74 20.18 15.84
CA ALA A 5 73.18 19.22 16.83
C ALA A 5 72.43 19.47 18.15
N SER A 6 72.05 18.45 18.92
CA SER A 6 72.81 17.96 20.12
C SER A 6 72.66 18.81 21.38
N SER A 7 72.13 18.28 22.51
CA SER A 7 72.91 18.02 23.73
C SER A 7 72.08 17.83 25.01
N LYS A 8 72.23 16.64 25.57
CA LYS A 8 72.48 16.26 26.96
C LYS A 8 71.52 16.46 28.13
N ARG A 9 71.34 15.31 28.80
CA ARG A 9 70.85 15.07 30.17
C ARG A 9 71.72 15.72 31.26
N PRO A 10 71.27 15.76 32.54
CA PRO A 10 71.47 14.61 33.40
C PRO A 10 70.35 14.24 34.43
N ARG A 11 70.56 13.08 34.98
CA ARG A 11 69.83 12.39 36.05
C ARG A 11 69.92 13.10 37.41
N ARG A 12 68.91 12.90 38.28
CA ARG A 12 69.05 12.60 39.69
C ARG A 12 67.96 11.75 40.26
N LEU A 13 68.43 10.80 41.09
CA LEU A 13 67.65 9.86 41.94
C LEU A 13 67.15 10.58 43.21
N CYS A 14 66.08 9.98 43.77
CA CYS A 14 65.90 9.47 45.15
C CYS A 14 64.48 9.82 45.64
N ARG A 15 63.74 8.98 46.11
CA ARG A 15 63.56 8.12 47.26
C ARG A 15 62.07 7.89 47.53
N SER A 16 61.79 6.68 47.88
CA SER A 16 60.62 6.04 48.44
C SER A 16 59.92 6.76 49.59
N SER A 17 58.60 6.80 49.58
CA SER A 17 57.84 6.60 50.80
C SER A 17 56.48 5.96 50.39
N GLY A 18 56.19 4.81 51.00
CA GLY A 18 55.00 4.03 50.76
C GLY A 18 53.77 4.64 51.43
N SER A 19 52.64 4.45 50.84
CA SER A 19 51.37 4.47 51.54
C SER A 19 50.43 3.44 50.87
N SER A 20 50.05 2.48 51.69
CA SER A 20 49.07 1.44 51.43
C SER A 20 47.72 2.03 51.03
N SER A 21 47.26 1.81 49.79
CA SER A 21 45.89 2.10 49.42
C SER A 21 45.10 0.79 49.31
N CYS A 22 44.06 0.70 50.11
CA CYS A 22 43.09 -0.42 50.16
C CYS A 22 42.44 -0.69 48.81
N PRO A 23 42.41 -1.93 48.31
CA PRO A 23 41.81 -2.29 47.01
C PRO A 23 40.26 -2.35 46.96
N GLY A 24 39.57 -2.05 48.08
CA GLY A 24 38.16 -2.37 48.22
C GLY A 24 37.17 -1.37 47.55
N LYS A 25 37.56 -0.12 47.27
CA LYS A 25 36.64 0.90 46.78
C LYS A 25 36.43 0.93 45.25
N PHE A 26 37.39 0.51 44.48
CA PHE A 26 37.30 0.52 43.01
C PHE A 26 36.45 -0.63 42.45
N GLN A 27 36.48 -1.80 43.06
CA GLN A 27 35.71 -2.96 42.61
C GLN A 27 34.21 -2.81 42.89
N LYS A 28 33.82 -2.14 44.02
CA LYS A 28 32.41 -1.87 44.36
C LYS A 28 31.74 -0.91 43.36
N ARG A 29 32.43 0.17 42.95
CA ARG A 29 31.90 1.13 41.92
C ARG A 29 31.73 0.52 40.54
N SER A 30 32.60 -0.42 40.12
CA SER A 30 32.48 -1.12 38.83
C SER A 30 31.29 -2.09 38.82
N ASN A 31 31.04 -2.77 39.93
CA ASN A 31 29.90 -3.67 40.02
C ASN A 31 28.55 -2.92 40.09
N ASP A 32 28.45 -1.81 40.79
CA ASP A 32 27.24 -0.98 40.84
C ASP A 32 26.90 -0.38 39.46
N ALA A 33 27.88 0.02 38.68
CA ALA A 33 27.69 0.51 37.30
C ALA A 33 27.18 -0.61 36.35
N LYS A 34 27.76 -1.84 36.49
CA LYS A 34 27.27 -3.01 35.73
C LYS A 34 25.86 -3.40 36.11
N ILE A 35 25.52 -3.40 37.41
CA ILE A 35 24.16 -3.71 37.91
C ILE A 35 23.14 -2.67 37.41
N LYS A 36 23.47 -1.37 37.45
CA LYS A 36 22.61 -0.30 36.88
C LYS A 36 22.39 -0.44 35.39
N LYS A 37 23.43 -0.83 34.64
CA LYS A 37 23.35 -1.05 33.17
C LYS A 37 22.49 -2.26 32.83
N VAL A 38 22.54 -3.35 33.62
CA VAL A 38 21.71 -4.55 33.46
C VAL A 38 20.25 -4.25 33.84
N ALA A 39 20.04 -3.54 34.95
CA ALA A 39 18.70 -3.12 35.39
C ALA A 39 18.01 -2.19 34.35
N GLY A 40 18.75 -1.26 33.76
CA GLY A 40 18.24 -0.40 32.70
C GLY A 40 17.86 -1.18 31.43
N LYS A 41 18.66 -2.17 31.02
CA LYS A 41 18.34 -3.06 29.88
C LYS A 41 17.10 -3.94 30.18
N LEU A 42 16.94 -4.39 31.42
CA LEU A 42 15.78 -5.20 31.81
C LEU A 42 14.49 -4.35 31.86
N GLN A 43 14.58 -3.11 32.33
CA GLN A 43 13.45 -2.15 32.30
C GLN A 43 13.05 -1.81 30.86
N ALA A 44 14.02 -1.55 29.97
CA ALA A 44 13.75 -1.30 28.56
C ALA A 44 13.09 -2.51 27.87
N LYS A 45 13.56 -3.75 28.13
CA LYS A 45 12.91 -4.98 27.65
C LYS A 45 11.48 -5.16 28.19
N LYS A 46 11.24 -4.86 29.47
CA LYS A 46 9.88 -4.93 30.08
C LYS A 46 8.96 -3.86 29.47
N ALA A 47 9.46 -2.64 29.21
CA ALA A 47 8.71 -1.59 28.53
C ALA A 47 8.38 -1.97 27.09
N ALA A 48 9.35 -2.49 26.31
CA ALA A 48 9.13 -2.97 24.95
C ALA A 48 8.13 -4.13 24.90
N LEU A 49 8.18 -5.05 25.87
CA LEU A 49 7.24 -6.17 25.98
C LEU A 49 5.81 -5.70 26.37
N LYS A 50 5.69 -4.68 27.22
CA LYS A 50 4.40 -4.03 27.54
C LYS A 50 3.82 -3.32 26.32
N VAL A 51 4.63 -2.60 25.54
CA VAL A 51 4.22 -1.94 24.31
C VAL A 51 3.79 -2.97 23.27
N SER A 52 4.55 -4.06 23.09
CA SER A 52 4.17 -5.13 22.15
C SER A 52 2.92 -5.90 22.58
N LYS A 53 2.70 -6.12 23.90
CA LYS A 53 1.45 -6.68 24.43
C LYS A 53 0.28 -5.71 24.25
N ALA A 54 0.47 -4.40 24.51
CA ALA A 54 -0.56 -3.38 24.30
C ALA A 54 -0.94 -3.24 22.82
N ILE A 55 0.03 -3.36 21.91
CA ILE A 55 -0.22 -3.40 20.46
C ILE A 55 -0.98 -4.69 20.07
N LYS A 56 -0.65 -5.84 20.65
CA LYS A 56 -1.38 -7.09 20.41
C LYS A 56 -2.81 -7.09 20.98
N THR A 57 -3.05 -6.44 22.14
CA THR A 57 -4.40 -6.35 22.72
C THR A 57 -5.27 -5.28 22.09
N ARG A 58 -4.70 -4.27 21.41
CA ARG A 58 -5.46 -3.24 20.67
C ARG A 58 -5.92 -3.69 19.27
N ARG A 59 -5.40 -4.80 18.73
CA ARG A 59 -5.89 -5.43 17.51
C ARG A 59 -7.11 -6.31 17.82
N ARG A 60 -8.26 -5.70 18.11
CA ARG A 60 -9.54 -6.30 17.73
C ARG A 60 -9.56 -6.23 16.19
N LYS A 61 -8.98 -7.22 15.53
CA LYS A 61 -9.16 -7.43 14.11
C LYS A 61 -10.66 -7.51 13.88
N PHE A 62 -11.16 -6.70 12.97
CA PHE A 62 -12.49 -6.90 12.40
C PHE A 62 -12.55 -8.37 11.99
N PRO A 63 -13.54 -9.16 12.45
CA PRO A 63 -13.55 -10.59 12.19
C PRO A 63 -13.68 -10.81 10.67
N ILE A 64 -12.71 -11.48 10.07
CA ILE A 64 -12.86 -11.99 8.70
C ILE A 64 -13.88 -13.10 8.77
N THR A 65 -15.11 -12.80 8.35
CA THR A 65 -16.23 -13.75 8.38
C THR A 65 -16.17 -14.73 7.22
N GLN A 66 -15.35 -14.43 6.21
CA GLN A 66 -15.29 -15.08 4.90
C GLN A 66 -16.61 -15.01 4.10
N ARG A 67 -17.55 -14.14 4.53
CA ARG A 67 -18.84 -13.93 3.85
C ARG A 67 -18.83 -12.72 2.92
N ARG A 68 -17.82 -11.87 3.02
CA ARG A 68 -17.66 -10.65 2.21
C ARG A 68 -16.32 -10.62 1.49
N GLN A 69 -15.84 -11.77 1.01
CA GLN A 69 -14.57 -11.86 0.31
C GLN A 69 -14.67 -11.33 -1.13
N SER A 70 -13.54 -10.78 -1.63
CA SER A 70 -13.35 -10.26 -2.98
C SER A 70 -12.16 -10.97 -3.64
N PRO A 71 -12.11 -10.99 -4.99
CA PRO A 71 -13.08 -10.47 -5.96
C PRO A 71 -14.32 -11.33 -6.11
N ILE A 72 -15.26 -10.91 -6.95
CA ILE A 72 -16.48 -11.67 -7.30
C ILE A 72 -16.71 -11.70 -8.82
N ASP A 73 -17.51 -12.65 -9.29
CA ASP A 73 -18.11 -12.59 -10.62
C ASP A 73 -19.33 -11.65 -10.56
N ILE A 74 -19.24 -10.53 -11.28
CA ILE A 74 -20.31 -9.54 -11.40
C ILE A 74 -21.26 -10.03 -12.48
N ARG A 75 -22.42 -10.53 -12.05
CA ARG A 75 -23.40 -11.12 -12.93
C ARG A 75 -24.52 -10.14 -13.23
N SER A 76 -24.70 -9.81 -14.50
CA SER A 76 -25.74 -8.86 -14.97
C SER A 76 -27.16 -9.28 -14.60
N ASP A 77 -27.41 -10.59 -14.44
CA ASP A 77 -28.72 -11.15 -14.07
C ASP A 77 -29.06 -10.97 -12.57
N VAL A 78 -28.10 -10.64 -11.70
CA VAL A 78 -28.33 -10.43 -10.26
C VAL A 78 -27.97 -9.03 -9.77
N VAL A 79 -27.44 -8.17 -10.63
CA VAL A 79 -27.13 -6.79 -10.30
C VAL A 79 -28.42 -5.97 -10.15
N CYS A 80 -28.52 -5.26 -9.02
CA CYS A 80 -29.64 -4.36 -8.74
C CYS A 80 -29.33 -2.96 -9.26
N HIS A 81 -30.11 -2.47 -10.23
CA HIS A 81 -30.04 -1.06 -10.64
C HIS A 81 -30.60 -0.17 -9.52
N ASP A 82 -29.76 0.72 -8.96
CA ASP A 82 -30.09 1.57 -7.81
C ASP A 82 -29.68 3.02 -8.06
N PRO A 83 -30.43 3.76 -8.91
CA PRO A 83 -30.08 5.13 -9.28
C PRO A 83 -30.25 6.14 -8.13
N GLU A 84 -30.91 5.76 -7.04
CA GLU A 84 -31.04 6.63 -5.87
C GLU A 84 -29.75 6.67 -5.06
N HIS A 85 -29.10 5.51 -4.85
CA HIS A 85 -27.87 5.40 -4.10
C HIS A 85 -26.60 5.39 -4.98
N CYS A 86 -26.74 4.96 -6.23
CA CYS A 86 -25.63 4.81 -7.18
C CYS A 86 -25.83 5.74 -8.39
N LYS A 87 -25.64 7.05 -8.19
CA LYS A 87 -25.78 8.01 -9.29
C LYS A 87 -24.55 7.93 -10.21
N PRO A 88 -24.71 7.76 -11.53
CA PRO A 88 -23.60 7.59 -12.48
C PRO A 88 -22.55 8.71 -12.36
N ASP A 89 -23.00 9.96 -12.37
CA ASP A 89 -22.12 11.14 -12.36
C ASP A 89 -21.62 11.54 -10.96
N SER A 90 -21.90 10.73 -9.93
CA SER A 90 -21.49 11.05 -8.55
C SER A 90 -20.06 10.61 -8.23
N LEU A 91 -19.48 9.72 -9.04
CA LEU A 91 -18.10 9.25 -8.82
C LEU A 91 -17.12 10.38 -9.12
N ASN A 92 -16.62 10.99 -8.08
CA ASN A 92 -15.71 12.14 -8.17
C ASN A 92 -14.36 11.81 -7.55
N ILE A 93 -13.31 11.82 -8.38
CA ILE A 93 -11.92 11.72 -7.97
C ILE A 93 -11.30 13.09 -8.11
N ASN A 94 -11.14 13.79 -6.99
CA ASN A 94 -10.48 15.09 -6.96
C ASN A 94 -8.97 14.89 -6.84
N TYR A 95 -8.30 14.75 -7.99
CA TYR A 95 -6.87 14.49 -8.05
C TYR A 95 -6.04 15.75 -7.92
N THR A 96 -5.04 15.72 -7.05
CA THR A 96 -4.00 16.75 -6.94
C THR A 96 -2.73 16.27 -7.65
N VAL A 97 -2.31 17.02 -8.65
CA VAL A 97 -1.10 16.73 -9.43
C VAL A 97 0.13 16.70 -8.51
N GLY A 98 0.92 15.62 -8.61
CA GLY A 98 2.09 15.39 -7.77
C GLY A 98 1.84 14.52 -6.54
N ASP A 99 0.59 14.17 -6.22
CA ASP A 99 0.28 13.26 -5.10
C ASP A 99 0.77 11.83 -5.36
N CYS A 100 0.75 11.34 -6.61
CA CYS A 100 1.40 10.09 -6.99
C CYS A 100 2.91 10.29 -7.01
N HIS A 101 3.61 9.72 -6.02
CA HIS A 101 5.00 10.09 -5.73
C HIS A 101 6.03 9.17 -6.38
N ASP A 102 5.92 7.86 -6.18
CA ASP A 102 6.88 6.89 -6.66
C ASP A 102 6.29 5.51 -6.94
N VAL A 103 7.04 4.72 -7.70
CA VAL A 103 6.71 3.32 -8.00
C VAL A 103 7.75 2.40 -7.37
N VAL A 104 7.24 1.35 -6.74
CA VAL A 104 8.04 0.22 -6.22
C VAL A 104 7.59 -1.06 -6.89
N CYS A 105 8.52 -1.85 -7.40
CA CYS A 105 8.27 -3.22 -7.86
C CYS A 105 8.70 -4.23 -6.80
N SER A 106 7.94 -5.31 -6.65
CA SER A 106 8.19 -6.42 -5.75
C SER A 106 7.94 -7.74 -6.45
N ALA A 107 8.19 -8.86 -5.78
CA ALA A 107 7.90 -10.19 -6.32
C ALA A 107 6.39 -10.43 -6.59
N THR A 108 5.50 -9.59 -6.07
CA THR A 108 4.03 -9.73 -6.21
C THR A 108 3.41 -8.71 -7.17
N GLY A 109 4.18 -7.76 -7.68
CA GLY A 109 3.67 -6.73 -8.58
C GLY A 109 4.32 -5.37 -8.37
N PHE A 110 3.68 -4.32 -8.88
CA PHE A 110 4.07 -2.94 -8.61
C PHE A 110 3.07 -2.24 -7.68
N LYS A 111 3.53 -1.18 -7.06
CA LYS A 111 2.69 -0.27 -6.27
C LYS A 111 3.13 1.16 -6.52
N VAL A 112 2.17 2.05 -6.80
CA VAL A 112 2.39 3.50 -6.82
C VAL A 112 2.04 4.04 -5.45
N ASN A 113 3.02 4.63 -4.79
CA ASN A 113 2.86 5.27 -3.49
C ASN A 113 2.46 6.74 -3.66
N VAL A 114 1.72 7.24 -2.69
CA VAL A 114 1.40 8.67 -2.60
C VAL A 114 2.38 9.42 -1.71
N GLY A 115 2.49 10.72 -1.92
CA GLY A 115 3.28 11.61 -1.08
C GLY A 115 2.75 11.69 0.37
N ARG A 116 3.60 12.18 1.29
CA ARG A 116 3.24 12.29 2.72
C ARG A 116 2.04 13.21 3.00
N LYS A 117 1.72 14.12 2.09
CA LYS A 117 0.61 15.09 2.19
C LYS A 117 -0.31 14.89 0.98
N CYS A 118 -0.82 13.68 0.82
CA CYS A 118 -1.79 13.42 -0.21
C CYS A 118 -3.08 14.20 0.08
N THR A 119 -3.63 14.82 -0.96
CA THR A 119 -4.90 15.56 -0.91
C THR A 119 -5.89 15.05 -1.95
N THR A 120 -5.49 14.05 -2.74
CA THR A 120 -6.36 13.37 -3.70
C THR A 120 -7.46 12.62 -2.97
N THR A 121 -8.71 12.94 -3.29
CA THR A 121 -9.88 12.38 -2.62
C THR A 121 -10.86 11.72 -3.58
N LEU A 122 -11.62 10.78 -3.03
CA LEU A 122 -12.74 10.10 -3.67
C LEU A 122 -14.02 10.39 -2.90
N SER A 123 -15.08 10.73 -3.62
CA SER A 123 -16.45 10.78 -3.12
C SER A 123 -17.43 10.24 -4.16
N ALA A 124 -18.53 9.66 -3.72
CA ALA A 124 -19.61 9.18 -4.56
C ALA A 124 -20.89 9.05 -3.74
N SER A 125 -22.06 8.98 -4.40
CA SER A 125 -23.36 8.88 -3.73
C SER A 125 -23.53 7.61 -2.87
N HIS A 126 -22.85 6.52 -3.22
CA HIS A 126 -22.85 5.26 -2.47
C HIS A 126 -21.79 5.19 -1.36
N LEU A 127 -20.90 6.18 -1.25
CA LEU A 127 -19.84 6.20 -0.25
C LEU A 127 -20.24 7.01 0.99
N PRO A 128 -19.93 6.52 2.21
CA PRO A 128 -20.33 7.20 3.46
C PRO A 128 -19.37 8.33 3.85
N GLY A 129 -18.95 9.17 2.92
CA GLY A 129 -18.07 10.31 3.18
C GLY A 129 -16.92 10.43 2.19
N THR A 130 -15.85 11.13 2.61
CA THR A 130 -14.67 11.40 1.79
C THR A 130 -13.56 10.42 2.11
N PHE A 131 -12.95 9.88 1.06
CA PHE A 131 -11.84 8.95 1.15
C PHE A 131 -10.58 9.56 0.51
N GLU A 132 -9.42 9.36 1.11
CA GLU A 132 -8.12 9.84 0.63
C GLU A 132 -7.35 8.71 -0.07
N LEU A 133 -6.67 9.02 -1.17
CA LEU A 133 -5.86 8.05 -1.91
C LEU A 133 -4.69 7.55 -1.05
N ALA A 134 -4.57 6.22 -0.92
CA ALA A 134 -3.46 5.59 -0.21
C ALA A 134 -2.37 5.07 -1.16
N GLN A 135 -2.79 4.42 -2.25
CA GLN A 135 -1.91 3.83 -3.26
C GLN A 135 -2.74 3.26 -4.40
N PHE A 136 -2.09 2.90 -5.52
CA PHE A 136 -2.71 2.04 -6.52
C PHE A 136 -1.73 1.00 -7.05
N HIS A 137 -2.27 -0.09 -7.58
CA HIS A 137 -1.56 -1.24 -8.12
C HIS A 137 -2.43 -1.94 -9.15
N ALA A 138 -1.90 -2.99 -9.80
CA ALA A 138 -2.68 -3.75 -10.75
C ALA A 138 -2.48 -5.26 -10.59
N HIS A 139 -3.44 -5.99 -11.16
CA HIS A 139 -3.46 -7.44 -11.31
C HIS A 139 -3.50 -7.81 -12.78
N TRP A 140 -2.82 -8.91 -13.15
CA TRP A 140 -2.68 -9.38 -14.54
C TRP A 140 -2.33 -10.86 -14.61
N SER A 141 -2.30 -11.41 -15.82
CA SER A 141 -1.79 -12.75 -16.09
C SER A 141 -0.81 -12.80 -17.25
N LYS A 142 -0.27 -13.99 -17.50
CA LYS A 142 0.76 -14.23 -18.53
C LYS A 142 0.27 -14.03 -19.94
N ASP A 143 -0.96 -14.42 -20.25
CA ASP A 143 -1.45 -14.62 -21.61
C ASP A 143 -2.47 -13.58 -22.08
N GLY A 144 -2.93 -12.71 -21.19
CA GLY A 144 -3.89 -11.65 -21.53
C GLY A 144 -5.33 -12.11 -21.69
N SER A 145 -5.62 -13.40 -21.68
CA SER A 145 -6.99 -13.93 -21.76
C SER A 145 -7.72 -13.86 -20.41
N CYS A 146 -6.97 -13.77 -19.34
CA CYS A 146 -7.42 -13.56 -17.97
C CYS A 146 -6.41 -12.65 -17.26
N GLY A 147 -6.71 -12.21 -16.06
CA GLY A 147 -5.79 -11.33 -15.31
C GLY A 147 -6.51 -10.31 -14.46
N SER A 148 -7.76 -9.93 -14.79
CA SER A 148 -8.61 -9.20 -13.87
C SER A 148 -8.95 -10.09 -12.68
N GLU A 149 -9.16 -9.49 -11.53
CA GLU A 149 -9.63 -10.18 -10.34
C GLU A 149 -11.15 -10.34 -10.36
N HIS A 150 -11.88 -9.27 -10.71
CA HIS A 150 -13.33 -9.38 -10.97
C HIS A 150 -13.60 -9.98 -12.36
N LEU A 151 -14.74 -10.63 -12.46
CA LEU A 151 -15.29 -11.09 -13.73
C LEU A 151 -16.56 -10.30 -14.06
N LEU A 152 -16.88 -10.17 -15.34
CA LEU A 152 -18.15 -9.67 -15.85
C LEU A 152 -18.84 -10.81 -16.60
N ASP A 153 -19.95 -11.32 -16.07
CA ASP A 153 -20.68 -12.47 -16.61
C ASP A 153 -19.78 -13.67 -16.92
N GLY A 154 -18.89 -14.01 -15.98
CA GLY A 154 -17.93 -15.10 -16.09
C GLY A 154 -16.74 -14.83 -16.98
N LYS A 155 -16.60 -13.61 -17.51
CA LYS A 155 -15.49 -13.25 -18.41
C LYS A 155 -14.45 -12.41 -17.69
N ALA A 156 -13.20 -12.86 -17.73
CA ALA A 156 -12.05 -12.08 -17.27
C ALA A 156 -11.62 -11.05 -18.32
N MET A 157 -11.01 -9.99 -17.88
CA MET A 157 -10.23 -9.05 -18.70
C MET A 157 -8.73 -9.33 -18.57
N SER A 158 -7.91 -8.65 -19.38
CA SER A 158 -6.44 -8.85 -19.40
C SER A 158 -5.74 -8.41 -18.12
N GLY A 159 -6.40 -7.55 -17.35
CA GLY A 159 -5.93 -7.08 -16.05
C GLY A 159 -6.95 -6.16 -15.38
N GLU A 160 -6.58 -5.68 -14.18
CA GLU A 160 -7.41 -4.77 -13.39
C GLU A 160 -6.52 -3.87 -12.53
N VAL A 161 -6.78 -2.56 -12.54
CA VAL A 161 -6.11 -1.58 -11.68
C VAL A 161 -6.97 -1.32 -10.47
N HIS A 162 -6.38 -1.31 -9.29
CA HIS A 162 -7.04 -1.01 -8.02
C HIS A 162 -6.51 0.28 -7.43
N PHE A 163 -7.36 1.29 -7.35
CA PHE A 163 -7.08 2.55 -6.65
C PHE A 163 -7.65 2.46 -5.25
N VAL A 164 -6.77 2.40 -4.26
CA VAL A 164 -7.13 2.17 -2.86
C VAL A 164 -7.22 3.49 -2.12
N PHE A 165 -8.39 3.78 -1.58
CA PHE A 165 -8.68 4.96 -0.78
C PHE A 165 -9.07 4.54 0.64
N TRP A 166 -8.85 5.42 1.62
CA TRP A 166 -9.20 5.19 3.02
C TRP A 166 -10.09 6.30 3.56
N ASN A 167 -11.03 5.94 4.41
CA ASN A 167 -12.02 6.85 4.96
C ASN A 167 -11.37 7.76 6.01
N THR A 168 -11.29 9.05 5.71
CA THR A 168 -10.59 10.05 6.53
C THR A 168 -11.15 10.23 7.93
N LYS A 169 -12.41 9.81 8.17
CA LYS A 169 -13.02 9.86 9.50
C LYS A 169 -12.28 9.01 10.55
N TYR A 170 -11.46 8.05 10.11
CA TYR A 170 -10.70 7.17 11.00
C TYR A 170 -9.29 7.68 11.31
N GLY A 171 -8.88 8.80 10.74
CA GLY A 171 -7.63 9.49 11.05
C GLY A 171 -6.37 8.87 10.44
N THR A 172 -6.29 7.54 10.27
CA THR A 172 -5.17 6.86 9.60
C THR A 172 -5.65 5.70 8.71
N PHE A 173 -4.87 5.39 7.67
CA PHE A 173 -5.10 4.22 6.83
C PHE A 173 -5.18 2.91 7.65
N SER A 174 -4.29 2.75 8.64
CA SER A 174 -4.25 1.55 9.47
C SER A 174 -5.49 1.37 10.32
N ASP A 175 -6.04 2.45 10.86
CA ASP A 175 -7.27 2.41 11.65
C ASP A 175 -8.48 2.19 10.74
N ALA A 176 -8.51 2.82 9.56
CA ALA A 176 -9.54 2.64 8.55
C ALA A 176 -9.60 1.18 8.04
N ALA A 177 -8.44 0.58 7.74
CA ALA A 177 -8.37 -0.80 7.23
C ALA A 177 -8.95 -1.87 8.18
N GLU A 178 -9.19 -1.51 9.45
CA GLU A 178 -9.83 -2.37 10.46
C GLU A 178 -11.34 -2.08 10.60
N LYS A 179 -11.93 -1.20 9.79
CA LYS A 179 -13.34 -0.80 9.86
C LYS A 179 -14.11 -1.31 8.66
N GLU A 180 -15.38 -1.60 8.88
CA GLU A 180 -16.28 -2.17 7.88
C GLU A 180 -16.44 -1.29 6.61
N ASP A 181 -16.42 0.03 6.79
CA ASP A 181 -16.50 1.06 5.75
C ASP A 181 -15.21 1.89 5.69
N GLY A 182 -14.09 1.29 6.07
CA GLY A 182 -12.84 2.01 6.21
C GLY A 182 -12.10 2.24 4.91
N LEU A 183 -12.30 1.37 3.93
CA LEU A 183 -11.63 1.47 2.63
C LEU A 183 -12.66 1.57 1.50
N ALA A 184 -12.31 2.31 0.46
CA ALA A 184 -12.98 2.29 -0.82
C ALA A 184 -11.95 1.94 -1.89
N VAL A 185 -12.26 0.98 -2.75
CA VAL A 185 -11.39 0.61 -3.86
C VAL A 185 -12.12 0.79 -5.17
N VAL A 186 -11.52 1.56 -6.08
CA VAL A 186 -12.01 1.69 -7.45
C VAL A 186 -11.24 0.70 -8.32
N GLY A 187 -11.96 -0.24 -8.93
CA GLY A 187 -11.45 -1.21 -9.88
C GLY A 187 -11.67 -0.73 -11.32
N VAL A 188 -10.61 -0.76 -12.13
CA VAL A 188 -10.66 -0.40 -13.56
C VAL A 188 -10.14 -1.59 -14.35
N PHE A 189 -11.00 -2.17 -15.18
CA PHE A 189 -10.59 -3.26 -16.06
C PHE A 189 -9.63 -2.80 -17.14
N ILE A 190 -8.64 -3.63 -17.41
CA ILE A 190 -7.71 -3.48 -18.54
C ILE A 190 -8.03 -4.53 -19.59
N LYS A 191 -8.25 -4.09 -20.82
CA LYS A 191 -8.41 -4.94 -22.00
C LYS A 191 -7.19 -4.80 -22.90
N GLU A 192 -6.64 -5.93 -23.37
CA GLU A 192 -5.61 -5.91 -24.41
C GLU A 192 -6.23 -5.40 -25.72
N GLY A 193 -5.63 -4.34 -26.30
CA GLY A 193 -6.14 -3.69 -27.49
C GLY A 193 -5.14 -2.69 -28.07
N ALA A 194 -5.59 -1.49 -28.34
CA ALA A 194 -4.76 -0.42 -28.87
C ALA A 194 -3.73 0.09 -27.85
N HIS A 195 -2.64 0.69 -28.35
CA HIS A 195 -1.67 1.36 -27.51
C HIS A 195 -2.31 2.55 -26.77
N SER A 196 -2.09 2.62 -25.48
CA SER A 196 -2.61 3.71 -24.64
C SER A 196 -1.53 4.75 -24.33
N ALA A 197 -1.64 5.93 -24.92
CA ALA A 197 -0.78 7.05 -24.59
C ALA A 197 -0.98 7.53 -23.13
N ASN A 198 -2.20 7.38 -22.60
CA ASN A 198 -2.55 7.76 -21.24
C ASN A 198 -1.83 6.89 -20.17
N TYR A 199 -1.62 5.61 -20.46
CA TYR A 199 -0.91 4.68 -19.59
C TYR A 199 0.61 4.69 -19.78
N GLU A 200 1.11 5.28 -20.87
CA GLU A 200 2.54 5.27 -21.20
C GLU A 200 3.43 5.87 -20.09
N PRO A 201 3.10 7.02 -19.47
CA PRO A 201 3.91 7.56 -18.38
C PRO A 201 4.05 6.58 -17.20
N LEU A 202 2.97 5.89 -16.83
CA LEU A 202 2.98 4.88 -15.77
C LEU A 202 3.85 3.68 -16.15
N PHE A 203 3.66 3.10 -17.34
CA PHE A 203 4.44 1.96 -17.82
C PHE A 203 5.92 2.26 -17.95
N ASN A 204 6.29 3.47 -18.37
CA ASN A 204 7.68 3.92 -18.44
C ASN A 204 8.35 3.95 -17.06
N VAL A 205 7.64 4.38 -16.02
CA VAL A 205 8.16 4.38 -14.65
C VAL A 205 8.24 2.95 -14.10
N ILE A 206 7.21 2.13 -14.32
CA ILE A 206 7.22 0.71 -13.92
C ILE A 206 8.40 0.00 -14.55
N HIS A 207 8.64 0.20 -15.86
CA HIS A 207 9.77 -0.43 -16.56
C HIS A 207 11.12 -0.08 -15.92
N LYS A 208 11.31 1.17 -15.50
CA LYS A 208 12.52 1.62 -14.77
C LYS A 208 12.59 1.05 -13.35
N ALA A 209 11.46 0.77 -12.72
CA ALA A 209 11.39 0.26 -11.36
C ALA A 209 11.63 -1.26 -11.29
N ILE A 210 11.52 -2.00 -12.40
CA ILE A 210 11.81 -3.43 -12.45
C ILE A 210 13.28 -3.67 -12.13
N GLY A 211 13.56 -4.45 -11.07
CA GLY A 211 14.90 -4.75 -10.60
C GLY A 211 15.59 -3.61 -9.82
N SER A 212 14.92 -2.47 -9.66
CA SER A 212 15.45 -1.38 -8.84
C SER A 212 15.32 -1.71 -7.35
N THR A 213 16.36 -1.38 -6.58
CA THR A 213 16.35 -1.50 -5.11
C THR A 213 15.77 -0.25 -4.42
N SER A 214 15.51 0.81 -5.18
CA SER A 214 14.97 2.07 -4.69
C SER A 214 13.70 2.44 -5.45
N PRO A 215 12.75 3.17 -4.83
CA PRO A 215 11.58 3.69 -5.51
C PRO A 215 11.97 4.59 -6.70
N VAL A 216 11.22 4.52 -7.80
CA VAL A 216 11.39 5.37 -8.98
C VAL A 216 10.31 6.43 -8.97
N LEU A 217 10.70 7.70 -9.05
CA LEU A 217 9.76 8.82 -8.97
C LEU A 217 8.80 8.86 -10.17
N MET A 218 7.55 9.17 -9.89
CA MET A 218 6.56 9.49 -10.91
C MET A 218 6.87 10.84 -11.57
N PRO A 219 6.47 11.04 -12.85
CA PRO A 219 6.50 12.36 -13.46
C PRO A 219 5.68 13.36 -12.66
N LYS A 220 6.18 14.59 -12.51
CA LYS A 220 5.51 15.63 -11.73
C LYS A 220 4.17 16.09 -12.33
N ASP A 221 4.02 15.92 -13.62
CA ASP A 221 2.85 16.23 -14.43
C ASP A 221 1.94 15.03 -14.69
N PHE A 222 2.19 13.91 -13.99
CA PHE A 222 1.34 12.73 -14.09
C PHE A 222 -0.10 13.05 -13.69
N VAL A 223 -1.05 12.63 -14.52
CA VAL A 223 -2.48 12.85 -14.31
C VAL A 223 -3.19 11.53 -14.07
N LEU A 224 -3.58 11.28 -12.82
CA LEU A 224 -4.23 10.04 -12.39
C LEU A 224 -5.54 9.78 -13.16
N ASP A 225 -6.30 10.82 -13.46
CA ASP A 225 -7.60 10.71 -14.14
C ASP A 225 -7.52 10.09 -15.54
N GLN A 226 -6.36 10.19 -16.18
CA GLN A 226 -6.09 9.56 -17.48
C GLN A 226 -6.07 8.02 -17.44
N LEU A 227 -5.96 7.41 -16.26
CA LEU A 227 -6.02 5.97 -16.09
C LEU A 227 -7.45 5.42 -16.02
N PHE A 228 -8.45 6.29 -15.99
CA PHE A 228 -9.86 5.93 -15.94
C PHE A 228 -10.51 6.03 -17.34
N PRO A 229 -11.63 5.34 -17.56
CA PRO A 229 -12.47 5.64 -18.72
C PRO A 229 -12.83 7.12 -18.80
N PRO A 230 -13.11 7.68 -19.98
CA PRO A 230 -13.51 9.06 -20.12
C PRO A 230 -14.73 9.40 -19.28
N PRO A 231 -14.89 10.66 -18.84
CA PRO A 231 -16.14 11.11 -18.23
C PRO A 231 -17.35 10.75 -19.10
N GLY A 232 -18.45 10.31 -18.48
CA GLY A 232 -19.63 9.81 -19.17
C GLY A 232 -19.58 8.33 -19.57
N GLN A 233 -18.46 7.64 -19.35
CA GLN A 233 -18.29 6.19 -19.53
C GLN A 233 -17.87 5.50 -18.22
N ARG A 234 -18.20 6.09 -17.07
CA ARG A 234 -17.79 5.61 -15.73
C ARG A 234 -18.95 4.96 -14.98
N ASP A 235 -19.82 4.28 -15.71
CA ASP A 235 -20.79 3.41 -15.06
C ASP A 235 -20.06 2.37 -14.20
N TYR A 236 -20.64 2.09 -13.04
CA TYR A 236 -20.00 1.22 -12.07
C TYR A 236 -20.98 0.30 -11.37
N VAL A 237 -20.45 -0.75 -10.82
CA VAL A 237 -21.11 -1.56 -9.80
C VAL A 237 -20.42 -1.37 -8.46
N THR A 238 -21.20 -1.48 -7.38
CA THR A 238 -20.69 -1.37 -6.01
C THR A 238 -21.19 -2.51 -5.14
N TYR A 239 -20.33 -2.98 -4.25
CA TYR A 239 -20.66 -3.99 -3.26
C TYR A 239 -19.72 -3.94 -2.07
N LEU A 240 -20.13 -4.51 -0.93
CA LEU A 240 -19.27 -4.64 0.25
C LEU A 240 -18.38 -5.87 0.12
N GLY A 241 -17.08 -5.69 0.21
CA GLY A 241 -16.11 -6.75 0.00
C GLY A 241 -14.88 -6.66 0.88
N SER A 242 -13.79 -7.24 0.39
CA SER A 242 -12.52 -7.35 1.11
C SER A 242 -11.34 -6.84 0.30
N LEU A 243 -10.19 -6.69 0.95
CA LEU A 243 -8.91 -6.70 0.25
C LEU A 243 -8.73 -8.05 -0.46
N THR A 244 -8.11 -8.03 -1.64
CA THR A 244 -7.82 -9.25 -2.42
C THR A 244 -6.45 -9.84 -2.10
N THR A 245 -5.69 -9.17 -1.23
CA THR A 245 -4.39 -9.62 -0.71
C THR A 245 -4.44 -9.82 0.81
N PRO A 246 -3.59 -10.66 1.40
CA PRO A 246 -3.54 -10.85 2.85
C PRO A 246 -3.42 -9.53 3.61
N PRO A 247 -4.17 -9.33 4.70
CA PRO A 247 -4.96 -10.30 5.47
C PRO A 247 -6.41 -10.48 4.99
N TYR A 248 -6.81 -10.05 3.77
CA TYR A 248 -8.17 -10.19 3.21
C TYR A 248 -9.26 -9.54 4.08
N SER A 249 -8.94 -8.39 4.69
CA SER A 249 -9.86 -7.65 5.57
C SER A 249 -11.15 -7.28 4.84
N GLU A 250 -12.30 -7.59 5.45
CA GLU A 250 -13.65 -7.33 4.90
C GLU A 250 -14.08 -5.86 5.16
N SER A 251 -13.21 -4.92 4.83
CA SER A 251 -13.29 -3.48 5.13
C SER A 251 -13.48 -2.61 3.88
N VAL A 252 -13.78 -3.20 2.73
CA VAL A 252 -13.76 -2.51 1.43
C VAL A 252 -15.16 -2.30 0.88
N ILE A 253 -15.45 -1.05 0.51
CA ILE A 253 -16.54 -0.71 -0.40
C ILE A 253 -15.95 -0.69 -1.82
N TRP A 254 -16.31 -1.65 -2.63
CA TRP A 254 -15.87 -1.74 -4.02
C TRP A 254 -16.69 -0.86 -4.94
N THR A 255 -16.00 -0.22 -5.87
CA THR A 255 -16.57 0.51 -7.01
C THR A 255 -15.84 0.00 -8.25
N VAL A 256 -16.46 -0.88 -9.03
CA VAL A 256 -15.86 -1.48 -10.22
C VAL A 256 -16.45 -0.83 -11.46
N LEU A 257 -15.63 -0.16 -12.25
CA LEU A 257 -16.07 0.46 -13.51
C LEU A 257 -16.32 -0.62 -14.55
N THR A 258 -17.47 -0.56 -15.22
CA THR A 258 -17.86 -1.59 -16.18
C THR A 258 -17.24 -1.40 -17.57
N THR A 259 -16.82 -0.15 -17.90
CA THR A 259 -16.10 0.15 -19.14
C THR A 259 -14.61 -0.09 -18.94
N PRO A 260 -13.98 -1.01 -19.69
CA PRO A 260 -12.56 -1.24 -19.60
C PRO A 260 -11.75 -0.12 -20.29
N VAL A 261 -10.51 0.06 -19.88
CA VAL A 261 -9.50 0.82 -20.62
C VAL A 261 -8.68 -0.12 -21.49
N GLU A 262 -8.27 0.35 -22.67
CA GLU A 262 -7.40 -0.45 -23.54
C GLU A 262 -5.93 -0.09 -23.32
N VAL A 263 -5.07 -1.13 -23.35
CA VAL A 263 -3.62 -1.00 -23.38
C VAL A 263 -3.07 -2.03 -24.38
N SER A 264 -1.91 -1.75 -24.95
CA SER A 264 -1.32 -2.68 -25.93
C SER A 264 -0.70 -3.90 -25.23
N LYS A 265 -0.54 -4.97 -26.01
CA LYS A 265 0.19 -6.17 -25.57
C LYS A 265 1.60 -5.85 -25.08
N ASP A 266 2.30 -4.91 -25.73
CA ASP A 266 3.66 -4.53 -25.34
C ASP A 266 3.67 -3.80 -24.00
N GLN A 267 2.66 -2.96 -23.73
CA GLN A 267 2.48 -2.33 -22.42
C GLN A 267 2.21 -3.39 -21.33
N LEU A 268 1.32 -4.35 -21.58
CA LEU A 268 1.08 -5.46 -20.66
C LEU A 268 2.32 -6.34 -20.44
N ASN A 269 3.15 -6.52 -21.47
CA ASN A 269 4.39 -7.28 -21.34
C ASN A 269 5.40 -6.63 -20.39
N ILE A 270 5.31 -5.32 -20.13
CA ILE A 270 6.11 -4.68 -19.06
C ILE A 270 5.72 -5.25 -17.71
N LEU A 271 4.43 -5.38 -17.42
CA LEU A 271 3.94 -5.95 -16.16
C LEU A 271 4.35 -7.43 -16.00
N ARG A 272 4.26 -8.19 -17.08
CA ARG A 272 4.61 -9.62 -17.12
C ARG A 272 6.09 -9.90 -16.84
N LYS A 273 6.97 -8.89 -16.98
CA LYS A 273 8.38 -8.98 -16.57
C LYS A 273 8.57 -8.94 -15.05
N ILE A 274 7.61 -8.40 -14.28
CA ILE A 274 7.68 -8.36 -12.82
C ILE A 274 7.33 -9.74 -12.25
N VAL A 275 6.15 -10.24 -12.62
CA VAL A 275 5.60 -11.54 -12.21
C VAL A 275 4.63 -12.03 -13.28
N GLY A 276 4.55 -13.35 -13.45
CA GLY A 276 3.71 -13.93 -14.51
C GLY A 276 2.21 -13.72 -14.29
N ALA A 277 1.73 -13.86 -13.05
CA ALA A 277 0.35 -13.63 -12.66
C ALA A 277 0.27 -13.28 -11.17
N ASN A 278 -0.68 -12.42 -10.80
CA ASN A 278 -0.85 -11.95 -9.41
C ASN A 278 -2.31 -11.68 -9.02
N TYR A 279 -3.27 -12.23 -9.73
CA TYR A 279 -4.70 -12.11 -9.42
C TYR A 279 -5.17 -13.22 -8.48
N ARG A 280 -6.21 -12.91 -7.71
CA ARG A 280 -6.93 -13.85 -6.85
C ARG A 280 -8.16 -14.36 -7.58
N GLU A 281 -8.49 -15.66 -7.40
CA GLU A 281 -9.73 -16.25 -7.90
C GLU A 281 -10.99 -15.63 -7.26
N CYS A 282 -12.09 -15.62 -8.02
CA CYS A 282 -13.38 -15.13 -7.55
C CYS A 282 -13.87 -15.89 -6.32
N GLN A 283 -14.49 -15.14 -5.43
CA GLN A 283 -15.10 -15.63 -4.19
C GLN A 283 -16.63 -15.62 -4.32
N GLN A 284 -17.29 -16.41 -3.49
CA GLN A 284 -18.75 -16.49 -3.47
C GLN A 284 -19.36 -15.15 -3.08
N LEU A 285 -20.41 -14.73 -3.78
CA LEU A 285 -21.15 -13.50 -3.47
C LEU A 285 -21.84 -13.59 -2.11
N CYS A 286 -22.26 -14.78 -1.70
CA CYS A 286 -23.08 -15.02 -0.51
C CYS A 286 -24.37 -14.17 -0.55
N GLU A 287 -24.76 -13.57 0.59
CA GLU A 287 -25.99 -12.77 0.72
C GLU A 287 -25.81 -11.29 0.35
N ARG A 288 -24.70 -10.94 -0.33
CA ARG A 288 -24.41 -9.54 -0.69
C ARG A 288 -25.22 -9.09 -1.89
N THR A 289 -25.64 -7.83 -1.84
CA THR A 289 -26.26 -7.16 -2.99
C THR A 289 -25.18 -6.44 -3.79
N VAL A 290 -25.15 -6.63 -5.09
CA VAL A 290 -24.38 -5.81 -6.04
C VAL A 290 -25.32 -4.78 -6.63
N ARG A 291 -24.97 -3.48 -6.51
CA ARG A 291 -25.75 -2.37 -7.06
C ARG A 291 -25.04 -1.76 -8.25
N ALA A 292 -25.78 -1.26 -9.21
CA ALA A 292 -25.25 -0.59 -10.39
C ALA A 292 -25.75 0.85 -10.53
N SER A 293 -24.88 1.72 -11.04
CA SER A 293 -25.20 3.09 -11.42
C SER A 293 -25.92 3.16 -12.77
N GLY A 294 -25.52 2.30 -13.72
CA GLY A 294 -26.11 2.20 -15.05
C GLY A 294 -27.20 1.13 -15.17
N VAL A 295 -27.93 1.17 -16.25
CA VAL A 295 -29.00 0.19 -16.58
C VAL A 295 -28.41 -1.11 -17.12
N LYS A 296 -27.19 -1.07 -17.66
CA LYS A 296 -26.47 -2.22 -18.22
C LYS A 296 -25.13 -2.38 -17.53
N VAL A 297 -24.85 -3.59 -17.11
CA VAL A 297 -23.53 -4.04 -16.64
C VAL A 297 -22.86 -4.82 -17.75
#